data_13325ce05d28bd54bd1cd6fd10a0c38d
#
_entry.id   13325ce05d28bd54bd1cd6fd10a0c38d
#
_cell.length_a   1.000
_cell.length_b   1.000
_cell.length_c   1.000
_cell.angle_alpha   90.00
_cell.angle_beta   90.00
_cell.angle_gamma   90.00
#
_symmetry.space_group_name_H-M   'P 1'
#
loop_
_entity.id
_entity.type
_entity.pdbx_description
1 polymer ?
#
loop_
_entity_poly.entity_id
_entity_poly.type
_entity_poly.pdbx_seq_one_letter_code
_entity_poly.pdbx_strand_id
1 'polypeptide(L)'
;MTNRKSMLAYAGLAALLFAGPAEAASDEIVIGGALSLTGVQAPLDTPGFKGAQVAVKALNDAGGLLGKKVTFVNIDGKSDPVTVGNVAVELIDKGAQLIIAPCDFDFGGPASREAQAAGLVGISTCASDPLYSSWSLGDKQFTLSMWNTTMGATAADYAFTERGWKTAYVVTDQFIAYTKSLSKYFVEHFKTIGGEIILEDTYTNGDNDFSAQLSRLQALGTKPDVIFISSYGTDIAVMIRALREVGYDAPVLGGDSYDDPAIHEALGEKLGNDIYFVTHTWMGPEAHPDMPKFIDLYKAMYNEDPDTSFVATGWDTVMLMAEAVKMAGTTDGAAVAKALEEGEFKLLTGDLEYQDAAGGHAPDKAAVLVELNAGKPSFLGWRRPASIPNP
;
A
#
# COMPACT_ATOMS: atom_id res chain seq x y z
N MET A 1 68.54 -32.60 60.42
CA MET A 1 69.08 -32.57 59.04
C MET A 1 68.13 -33.36 58.17
N THR A 2 67.01 -32.74 57.66
CA THR A 2 66.12 -33.41 56.71
C THR A 2 65.54 -32.38 55.79
N ASN A 3 65.89 -32.46 54.54
CA ASN A 3 65.40 -31.67 53.40
C ASN A 3 63.98 -32.06 53.06
N ARG A 4 63.04 -31.11 53.03
CA ARG A 4 61.73 -31.28 52.42
C ARG A 4 61.68 -30.45 51.13
N LYS A 5 61.61 -31.13 49.98
CA LYS A 5 61.34 -30.53 48.67
C LYS A 5 59.82 -30.35 48.53
N SER A 6 59.41 -29.12 48.29
CA SER A 6 58.04 -28.79 47.96
C SER A 6 57.83 -29.03 46.48
N MET A 7 56.80 -29.84 46.14
CA MET A 7 56.28 -29.99 44.77
C MET A 7 55.11 -29.02 44.56
N LEU A 8 55.31 -28.06 43.66
CA LEU A 8 54.21 -27.22 43.16
C LEU A 8 53.50 -27.97 42.02
N ALA A 9 52.23 -28.30 42.18
CA ALA A 9 51.34 -28.80 41.15
C ALA A 9 50.72 -27.64 40.39
N TYR A 10 50.99 -27.50 39.11
CA TYR A 10 50.29 -26.61 38.19
C TYR A 10 48.98 -27.28 37.77
N ALA A 11 47.82 -26.76 38.22
CA ALA A 11 46.55 -27.12 37.68
C ALA A 11 46.26 -26.26 36.44
N GLY A 12 46.40 -26.84 35.24
CA GLY A 12 45.99 -26.22 33.98
C GLY A 12 44.48 -26.21 33.86
N LEU A 13 43.88 -25.03 33.87
CA LEU A 13 42.46 -24.83 33.60
C LEU A 13 42.25 -24.81 32.08
N ALA A 14 41.79 -25.90 31.50
CA ALA A 14 41.40 -25.98 30.09
C ALA A 14 40.02 -25.30 29.96
N ALA A 15 39.99 -24.09 29.40
CA ALA A 15 38.74 -23.42 28.99
C ALA A 15 38.22 -24.10 27.71
N LEU A 16 37.22 -24.92 27.85
CA LEU A 16 36.40 -25.43 26.72
C LEU A 16 35.55 -24.27 26.18
N LEU A 17 35.97 -23.69 25.07
CA LEU A 17 35.13 -22.82 24.25
C LEU A 17 34.05 -23.69 23.61
N PHE A 18 32.86 -23.62 24.16
CA PHE A 18 31.65 -24.09 23.46
C PHE A 18 31.39 -23.14 22.29
N ALA A 19 31.90 -23.50 21.10
CA ALA A 19 31.37 -22.97 19.85
C ALA A 19 29.95 -23.55 19.70
N GLY A 20 28.95 -22.76 19.98
CA GLY A 20 27.60 -23.08 19.56
C GLY A 20 27.58 -23.37 18.04
N PRO A 21 26.63 -24.16 17.55
CA PRO A 21 26.51 -24.37 16.12
C PRO A 21 26.35 -22.99 15.47
N ALA A 22 27.30 -22.62 14.61
CA ALA A 22 27.13 -21.50 13.70
C ALA A 22 25.91 -21.87 12.85
N GLU A 23 24.81 -21.13 13.02
CA GLU A 23 23.67 -21.23 12.15
C GLU A 23 24.19 -21.01 10.73
N ALA A 24 24.08 -22.03 9.89
CA ALA A 24 24.55 -21.94 8.51
C ALA A 24 23.79 -20.81 7.86
N ALA A 25 24.48 -19.72 7.53
CA ALA A 25 23.88 -18.59 6.85
C ALA A 25 23.13 -19.12 5.61
N SER A 26 21.84 -18.94 5.55
CA SER A 26 21.01 -19.33 4.40
C SER A 26 21.62 -18.80 3.11
N ASP A 27 21.73 -19.65 2.10
CA ASP A 27 22.24 -19.27 0.77
C ASP A 27 21.22 -18.41 0.00
N GLU A 28 20.05 -18.16 0.58
CA GLU A 28 19.00 -17.36 -0.01
C GLU A 28 18.40 -16.34 0.99
N ILE A 29 17.80 -15.30 0.44
CA ILE A 29 16.98 -14.33 1.17
C ILE A 29 15.51 -14.63 0.85
N VAL A 30 14.74 -14.95 1.89
CA VAL A 30 13.31 -15.29 1.76
C VAL A 30 12.46 -14.09 2.09
N ILE A 31 11.64 -13.68 1.13
CA ILE A 31 10.56 -12.69 1.31
C ILE A 31 9.26 -13.46 1.44
N GLY A 32 8.57 -13.32 2.57
CA GLY A 32 7.26 -13.90 2.81
C GLY A 32 6.15 -12.93 2.42
N GLY A 33 5.19 -13.37 1.62
CA GLY A 33 3.98 -12.61 1.27
C GLY A 33 2.76 -13.20 1.98
N ALA A 34 2.06 -12.37 2.73
CA ALA A 34 0.76 -12.70 3.32
C ALA A 34 -0.41 -12.15 2.50
N LEU A 35 -0.17 -11.89 1.21
CA LEU A 35 -1.14 -11.26 0.30
C LEU A 35 -2.37 -12.12 0.11
N SER A 36 -3.54 -11.49 0.05
CA SER A 36 -4.83 -12.15 -0.12
C SER A 36 -5.17 -12.29 -1.60
N LEU A 37 -5.02 -13.51 -2.13
CA LEU A 37 -5.30 -13.81 -3.54
C LEU A 37 -6.77 -14.21 -3.78
N THR A 38 -7.55 -14.33 -2.70
CA THR A 38 -8.99 -14.61 -2.74
C THR A 38 -9.75 -13.69 -1.79
N GLY A 39 -11.05 -13.44 -2.08
CA GLY A 39 -11.91 -12.56 -1.30
C GLY A 39 -11.82 -11.08 -1.74
N VAL A 40 -12.26 -10.18 -0.87
CA VAL A 40 -12.46 -8.76 -1.21
C VAL A 40 -11.16 -7.97 -1.48
N GLN A 41 -10.01 -8.45 -0.96
CA GLN A 41 -8.70 -7.85 -1.21
C GLN A 41 -8.04 -8.33 -2.51
N ALA A 42 -8.53 -9.41 -3.10
CA ALA A 42 -7.90 -10.01 -4.28
C ALA A 42 -7.70 -9.04 -5.46
N PRO A 43 -8.60 -8.08 -5.74
CA PRO A 43 -8.39 -7.09 -6.80
C PRO A 43 -7.16 -6.19 -6.60
N LEU A 44 -6.71 -5.98 -5.36
CA LEU A 44 -5.55 -5.17 -5.00
C LEU A 44 -4.30 -6.04 -4.81
N ASP A 45 -4.43 -7.12 -4.04
CA ASP A 45 -3.29 -7.96 -3.65
C ASP A 45 -2.80 -8.89 -4.78
N THR A 46 -3.69 -9.37 -5.68
CA THR A 46 -3.28 -10.23 -6.79
C THR A 46 -2.38 -9.50 -7.80
N PRO A 47 -2.70 -8.26 -8.24
CA PRO A 47 -1.76 -7.47 -9.03
C PRO A 47 -0.44 -7.22 -8.30
N GLY A 48 -0.50 -6.86 -7.01
CA GLY A 48 0.70 -6.68 -6.17
C GLY A 48 1.56 -7.94 -6.07
N PHE A 49 0.93 -9.10 -5.89
CA PHE A 49 1.63 -10.39 -5.92
C PHE A 49 2.36 -10.63 -7.25
N LYS A 50 1.70 -10.39 -8.39
CA LYS A 50 2.32 -10.52 -9.70
C LYS A 50 3.51 -9.56 -9.87
N GLY A 51 3.36 -8.30 -9.48
CA GLY A 51 4.43 -7.32 -9.51
C GLY A 51 5.64 -7.73 -8.66
N ALA A 52 5.41 -8.24 -7.45
CA ALA A 52 6.45 -8.76 -6.56
C ALA A 52 7.21 -9.94 -7.20
N GLN A 53 6.52 -10.85 -7.88
CA GLN A 53 7.16 -11.97 -8.58
C GLN A 53 8.06 -11.49 -9.73
N VAL A 54 7.64 -10.49 -10.49
CA VAL A 54 8.46 -9.89 -11.56
C VAL A 54 9.71 -9.23 -10.96
N ALA A 55 9.58 -8.51 -9.84
CA ALA A 55 10.70 -7.87 -9.16
C ALA A 55 11.73 -8.90 -8.65
N VAL A 56 11.28 -9.97 -8.01
CA VAL A 56 12.15 -11.04 -7.53
C VAL A 56 12.89 -11.72 -8.68
N LYS A 57 12.21 -11.96 -9.80
CA LYS A 57 12.87 -12.48 -11.01
C LYS A 57 13.94 -11.50 -11.50
N ALA A 58 13.64 -10.23 -11.60
CA ALA A 58 14.59 -9.22 -12.06
C ALA A 58 15.82 -9.11 -11.13
N LEU A 59 15.62 -9.17 -9.82
CA LEU A 59 16.73 -9.20 -8.84
C LEU A 59 17.61 -10.43 -9.04
N ASN A 60 17.02 -11.60 -9.23
CA ASN A 60 17.78 -12.82 -9.45
C ASN A 60 18.54 -12.83 -10.78
N ASP A 61 17.93 -12.31 -11.84
CA ASP A 61 18.58 -12.15 -13.16
C ASP A 61 19.78 -11.18 -13.06
N ALA A 62 19.73 -10.22 -12.13
CA ALA A 62 20.82 -9.28 -11.84
C ALA A 62 21.87 -9.82 -10.85
N GLY A 63 21.79 -11.09 -10.40
CA GLY A 63 22.75 -11.72 -9.50
C GLY A 63 22.29 -11.81 -8.04
N GLY A 64 21.02 -11.55 -7.77
CA GLY A 64 20.42 -11.67 -6.44
C GLY A 64 20.62 -10.45 -5.55
N LEU A 65 20.44 -10.63 -4.25
CA LEU A 65 20.56 -9.60 -3.23
C LEU A 65 21.68 -9.98 -2.24
N LEU A 66 22.65 -9.10 -2.02
CA LEU A 66 23.88 -9.39 -1.25
C LEU A 66 24.61 -10.65 -1.72
N GLY A 67 24.55 -10.95 -3.03
CA GLY A 67 25.15 -12.16 -3.62
C GLY A 67 24.39 -13.46 -3.33
N LYS A 68 23.19 -13.36 -2.77
CA LYS A 68 22.30 -14.49 -2.49
C LYS A 68 21.09 -14.47 -3.42
N LYS A 69 20.53 -15.66 -3.69
CA LYS A 69 19.25 -15.78 -4.39
C LYS A 69 18.13 -15.21 -3.54
N VAL A 70 17.17 -14.52 -4.17
CA VAL A 70 15.93 -14.07 -3.52
C VAL A 70 14.82 -15.07 -3.84
N THR A 71 14.10 -15.50 -2.81
CA THR A 71 12.93 -16.38 -2.94
C THR A 71 11.71 -15.64 -2.40
N PHE A 72 10.64 -15.63 -3.17
CA PHE A 72 9.35 -15.07 -2.75
C PHE A 72 8.34 -16.21 -2.53
N VAL A 73 7.82 -16.32 -1.31
CA VAL A 73 6.84 -17.32 -0.91
C VAL A 73 5.59 -16.59 -0.46
N ASN A 74 4.47 -16.76 -1.17
CA ASN A 74 3.18 -16.21 -0.74
C ASN A 74 2.27 -17.34 -0.26
N ILE A 75 1.56 -17.08 0.82
CA ILE A 75 0.45 -17.92 1.30
C ILE A 75 -0.80 -17.04 1.30
N ASP A 76 -1.90 -17.54 0.72
CA ASP A 76 -3.14 -16.77 0.56
C ASP A 76 -3.76 -16.39 1.91
N GLY A 77 -3.84 -15.10 2.20
CA GLY A 77 -4.47 -14.52 3.39
C GLY A 77 -6.00 -14.56 3.36
N LYS A 78 -6.60 -14.87 2.20
CA LYS A 78 -8.05 -15.07 1.98
C LYS A 78 -8.93 -13.89 2.38
N SER A 79 -8.39 -12.70 2.41
CA SER A 79 -9.08 -11.48 2.87
C SER A 79 -9.69 -11.64 4.29
N ASP A 80 -9.02 -12.44 5.13
CA ASP A 80 -9.43 -12.66 6.51
C ASP A 80 -8.29 -12.26 7.46
N PRO A 81 -8.50 -11.23 8.33
CA PRO A 81 -7.44 -10.70 9.20
C PRO A 81 -6.78 -11.76 10.11
N VAL A 82 -7.54 -12.74 10.59
CA VAL A 82 -7.02 -13.81 11.45
C VAL A 82 -6.14 -14.76 10.63
N THR A 83 -6.61 -15.12 9.43
CA THR A 83 -5.84 -15.95 8.49
C THR A 83 -4.54 -15.26 8.09
N VAL A 84 -4.57 -13.96 7.79
CA VAL A 84 -3.38 -13.17 7.42
C VAL A 84 -2.34 -13.18 8.55
N GLY A 85 -2.74 -13.00 9.80
CA GLY A 85 -1.83 -13.11 10.95
C GLY A 85 -1.20 -14.51 11.06
N ASN A 86 -2.01 -15.57 10.97
CA ASN A 86 -1.52 -16.95 11.01
C ASN A 86 -0.56 -17.26 9.85
N VAL A 87 -0.86 -16.76 8.65
CA VAL A 87 -0.01 -16.88 7.46
C VAL A 87 1.35 -16.22 7.68
N ALA A 88 1.38 -15.03 8.29
CA ALA A 88 2.63 -14.35 8.61
C ALA A 88 3.49 -15.18 9.57
N VAL A 89 2.91 -15.77 10.61
CA VAL A 89 3.62 -16.69 11.52
C VAL A 89 4.19 -17.89 10.75
N GLU A 90 3.37 -18.53 9.89
CA GLU A 90 3.84 -19.67 9.09
C GLU A 90 5.00 -19.28 8.15
N LEU A 91 4.96 -18.11 7.55
CA LEU A 91 6.04 -17.60 6.67
C LEU A 91 7.33 -17.34 7.48
N ILE A 92 7.21 -16.78 8.68
CA ILE A 92 8.34 -16.55 9.59
C ILE A 92 8.96 -17.88 10.01
N ASP A 93 8.14 -18.87 10.38
CA ASP A 93 8.61 -20.22 10.73
C ASP A 93 9.30 -20.93 9.55
N LYS A 94 8.92 -20.59 8.31
CA LYS A 94 9.57 -21.05 7.08
C LYS A 94 10.84 -20.26 6.72
N GLY A 95 11.28 -19.34 7.56
CA GLY A 95 12.52 -18.59 7.41
C GLY A 95 12.40 -17.30 6.60
N ALA A 96 11.20 -16.72 6.46
CA ALA A 96 11.06 -15.39 5.90
C ALA A 96 11.85 -14.37 6.73
N GLN A 97 12.61 -13.52 6.06
CA GLN A 97 13.44 -12.48 6.65
C GLN A 97 12.84 -11.08 6.46
N LEU A 98 11.88 -10.96 5.56
CA LEU A 98 11.10 -9.76 5.24
C LEU A 98 9.66 -10.19 4.96
N ILE A 99 8.68 -9.35 5.33
CA ILE A 99 7.25 -9.64 5.11
C ILE A 99 6.61 -8.59 4.21
N ILE A 100 5.95 -9.05 3.15
CA ILE A 100 5.01 -8.24 2.37
C ILE A 100 3.62 -8.47 2.94
N ALA A 101 3.03 -7.41 3.48
CA ALA A 101 1.69 -7.42 4.04
C ALA A 101 0.64 -6.99 2.99
N PRO A 102 -0.60 -7.49 3.11
CA PRO A 102 -1.72 -7.05 2.28
C PRO A 102 -1.92 -5.55 2.25
N CYS A 103 -2.60 -5.09 1.21
CA CYS A 103 -3.19 -3.75 1.16
C CYS A 103 -4.17 -3.56 2.32
N ASP A 104 -4.40 -2.32 2.73
CA ASP A 104 -5.27 -1.90 3.82
C ASP A 104 -4.84 -2.31 5.24
N PHE A 105 -5.07 -1.40 6.19
CA PHE A 105 -4.70 -1.63 7.58
C PHE A 105 -5.45 -2.81 8.21
N ASP A 106 -6.74 -2.95 7.89
CA ASP A 106 -7.60 -3.98 8.48
C ASP A 106 -7.13 -5.40 8.14
N PHE A 107 -6.51 -5.58 6.97
CA PHE A 107 -6.00 -6.87 6.48
C PHE A 107 -4.48 -7.00 6.66
N GLY A 108 -3.70 -5.97 6.35
CA GLY A 108 -2.24 -5.99 6.43
C GLY A 108 -1.69 -5.86 7.85
N GLY A 109 -2.39 -5.13 8.72
CA GLY A 109 -1.97 -4.90 10.09
C GLY A 109 -1.68 -6.16 10.91
N PRO A 110 -2.50 -7.23 10.84
CA PRO A 110 -2.19 -8.50 11.49
C PRO A 110 -0.83 -9.10 11.10
N ALA A 111 -0.51 -9.15 9.78
CA ALA A 111 0.79 -9.66 9.32
C ALA A 111 1.95 -8.80 9.81
N SER A 112 1.77 -7.47 9.81
CA SER A 112 2.78 -6.53 10.30
C SER A 112 3.04 -6.67 11.79
N ARG A 113 2.02 -6.95 12.61
CA ARG A 113 2.23 -7.20 14.04
C ARG A 113 3.05 -8.44 14.31
N GLU A 114 2.83 -9.51 13.54
CA GLU A 114 3.62 -10.74 13.65
C GLU A 114 5.06 -10.51 13.15
N ALA A 115 5.26 -9.78 12.04
CA ALA A 115 6.58 -9.38 11.58
C ALA A 115 7.31 -8.53 12.63
N GLN A 116 6.64 -7.55 13.25
CA GLN A 116 7.20 -6.73 14.32
C GLN A 116 7.60 -7.57 15.54
N ALA A 117 6.74 -8.50 15.96
CA ALA A 117 7.02 -9.39 17.09
C ALA A 117 8.24 -10.29 16.83
N ALA A 118 8.44 -10.70 15.59
CA ALA A 118 9.62 -11.46 15.16
C ALA A 118 10.86 -10.58 14.89
N GLY A 119 10.75 -9.27 15.03
CA GLY A 119 11.85 -8.32 14.77
C GLY A 119 12.14 -8.10 13.29
N LEU A 120 11.23 -8.46 12.38
CA LEU A 120 11.38 -8.35 10.94
C LEU A 120 10.75 -7.05 10.40
N VAL A 121 11.30 -6.57 9.30
CA VAL A 121 10.65 -5.50 8.53
C VAL A 121 9.45 -6.08 7.77
N GLY A 122 8.31 -5.41 7.92
CA GLY A 122 7.11 -5.63 7.12
C GLY A 122 6.76 -4.38 6.31
N ILE A 123 6.40 -4.56 5.04
CA ILE A 123 5.94 -3.47 4.18
C ILE A 123 4.61 -3.87 3.55
N SER A 124 3.57 -3.03 3.74
CA SER A 124 2.33 -3.18 2.98
C SER A 124 2.49 -2.60 1.58
N THR A 125 1.90 -3.28 0.60
CA THR A 125 1.96 -2.83 -0.80
C THR A 125 1.23 -1.52 -1.04
N CYS A 126 0.14 -1.25 -0.31
CA CYS A 126 -0.70 -0.09 -0.57
C CYS A 126 -1.58 0.40 0.61
N ALA A 127 -1.33 -0.01 1.86
CA ALA A 127 -2.10 0.50 2.99
C ALA A 127 -1.91 2.00 3.17
N SER A 128 -2.99 2.77 3.02
CA SER A 128 -2.95 4.24 3.01
C SER A 128 -3.59 4.89 4.24
N ASP A 129 -4.23 4.13 5.13
CA ASP A 129 -4.71 4.68 6.39
C ASP A 129 -3.53 4.99 7.33
N PRO A 130 -3.47 6.17 8.01
CA PRO A 130 -2.40 6.51 8.95
C PRO A 130 -2.28 5.58 10.17
N LEU A 131 -3.26 4.70 10.42
CA LEU A 131 -3.08 3.59 11.34
C LEU A 131 -2.00 2.61 10.88
N TYR A 132 -1.68 2.58 9.58
CA TYR A 132 -0.51 1.83 9.10
C TYR A 132 0.76 2.65 9.33
N SER A 133 1.19 2.67 10.58
CA SER A 133 2.28 3.50 11.08
C SER A 133 3.07 2.78 12.17
N SER A 134 4.27 3.29 12.46
CA SER A 134 5.06 2.82 13.60
C SER A 134 4.34 2.99 14.93
N TRP A 135 3.45 3.98 15.06
CA TRP A 135 2.67 4.21 16.28
C TRP A 135 1.74 3.05 16.61
N SER A 136 1.19 2.39 15.60
CA SER A 136 0.21 1.30 15.75
C SER A 136 0.79 -0.09 15.55
N LEU A 137 1.84 -0.22 14.74
CA LEU A 137 2.36 -1.50 14.27
C LEU A 137 3.81 -1.77 14.73
N GLY A 138 4.55 -0.73 15.14
CA GLY A 138 5.93 -0.83 15.61
C GLY A 138 6.96 -0.32 14.60
N ASP A 139 8.18 -0.15 15.10
CA ASP A 139 9.30 0.57 14.46
C ASP A 139 9.93 -0.14 13.25
N LYS A 140 9.41 -1.29 12.85
CA LYS A 140 9.89 -2.04 11.67
C LYS A 140 8.80 -2.21 10.61
N GLN A 141 7.68 -1.48 10.76
CA GLN A 141 6.54 -1.60 9.87
C GLN A 141 6.35 -0.35 9.03
N PHE A 142 6.21 -0.55 7.70
CA PHE A 142 6.15 0.51 6.70
C PHE A 142 5.03 0.25 5.71
N THR A 143 4.62 1.27 4.99
CA THR A 143 3.76 1.14 3.81
C THR A 143 4.42 1.79 2.60
N LEU A 144 4.24 1.20 1.42
CA LEU A 144 4.68 1.80 0.16
C LEU A 144 3.76 2.96 -0.26
N SER A 145 2.51 2.97 0.20
CA SER A 145 1.50 3.95 -0.17
C SER A 145 1.79 5.33 0.42
N MET A 146 1.32 6.39 -0.26
CA MET A 146 1.02 7.63 0.43
C MET A 146 -0.11 7.39 1.44
N TRP A 147 -0.13 8.16 2.52
CA TRP A 147 -1.27 8.10 3.42
C TRP A 147 -2.51 8.82 2.87
N ASN A 148 -3.69 8.46 3.38
CA ASN A 148 -4.95 9.13 3.06
C ASN A 148 -4.97 10.62 3.39
N THR A 149 -4.08 11.08 4.28
CA THR A 149 -3.82 12.51 4.48
C THR A 149 -3.37 13.18 3.18
N THR A 150 -2.45 12.57 2.45
CA THR A 150 -1.98 13.04 1.15
C THR A 150 -3.01 12.78 0.05
N MET A 151 -3.60 11.58 0.01
CA MET A 151 -4.57 11.19 -1.02
C MET A 151 -5.82 12.07 -0.98
N GLY A 152 -6.43 12.22 0.21
CA GLY A 152 -7.62 13.06 0.40
C GLY A 152 -7.36 14.54 0.14
N ALA A 153 -6.18 15.06 0.59
CA ALA A 153 -5.79 16.45 0.31
C ALA A 153 -5.55 16.68 -1.20
N THR A 154 -4.91 15.73 -1.89
CA THR A 154 -4.71 15.80 -3.35
C THR A 154 -6.05 15.85 -4.09
N ALA A 155 -7.01 15.00 -3.70
CA ALA A 155 -8.35 15.01 -4.27
C ALA A 155 -9.08 16.34 -4.03
N ALA A 156 -8.96 16.89 -2.81
CA ALA A 156 -9.57 18.17 -2.45
C ALA A 156 -8.95 19.36 -3.20
N ASP A 157 -7.61 19.41 -3.32
CA ASP A 157 -6.92 20.43 -4.10
C ASP A 157 -7.32 20.38 -5.58
N TYR A 158 -7.39 19.19 -6.16
CA TYR A 158 -7.87 19.02 -7.53
C TYR A 158 -9.28 19.55 -7.69
N ALA A 159 -10.20 19.13 -6.82
CA ALA A 159 -11.59 19.55 -6.88
C ALA A 159 -11.73 21.07 -6.75
N PHE A 160 -11.18 21.65 -5.71
CA PHE A 160 -11.40 23.06 -5.39
C PHE A 160 -10.54 24.01 -6.22
N THR A 161 -9.24 23.72 -6.32
CA THR A 161 -8.25 24.65 -6.88
C THR A 161 -8.14 24.47 -8.40
N GLU A 162 -8.06 23.23 -8.90
CA GLU A 162 -7.88 23.01 -10.34
C GLU A 162 -9.20 23.04 -11.10
N ARG A 163 -10.26 22.41 -10.55
CA ARG A 163 -11.58 22.32 -11.22
C ARG A 163 -12.54 23.44 -10.85
N GLY A 164 -12.27 24.15 -9.77
CA GLY A 164 -13.13 25.25 -9.29
C GLY A 164 -14.44 24.76 -8.65
N TRP A 165 -14.56 23.47 -8.29
CA TRP A 165 -15.71 22.91 -7.59
C TRP A 165 -15.73 23.39 -6.15
N LYS A 166 -16.81 24.02 -5.75
CA LYS A 166 -16.92 24.71 -4.45
C LYS A 166 -17.79 23.94 -3.45
N THR A 167 -18.65 23.08 -3.94
CA THR A 167 -19.58 22.30 -3.13
C THR A 167 -19.41 20.81 -3.39
N ALA A 168 -19.37 20.01 -2.33
CA ALA A 168 -19.25 18.56 -2.42
C ALA A 168 -20.34 17.83 -1.64
N TYR A 169 -20.83 16.73 -2.22
CA TYR A 169 -21.52 15.67 -1.51
C TYR A 169 -20.53 14.54 -1.24
N VAL A 170 -20.44 14.09 0.00
CA VAL A 170 -19.50 13.04 0.40
C VAL A 170 -20.27 11.80 0.82
N VAL A 171 -19.89 10.64 0.27
CA VAL A 171 -20.45 9.33 0.67
C VAL A 171 -19.30 8.44 1.15
N THR A 172 -19.43 7.92 2.36
CA THR A 172 -18.42 7.11 3.01
C THR A 172 -18.90 5.70 3.27
N ASP A 173 -18.22 4.73 2.69
CA ASP A 173 -18.33 3.32 3.07
C ASP A 173 -17.73 3.11 4.48
N GLN A 174 -18.49 2.46 5.37
CA GLN A 174 -18.06 2.20 6.75
C GLN A 174 -17.28 0.90 6.92
N PHE A 175 -16.89 0.25 5.81
CA PHE A 175 -16.29 -1.09 5.81
C PHE A 175 -14.94 -1.14 6.54
N ILE A 176 -13.96 -0.37 6.07
CA ILE A 176 -12.57 -0.43 6.54
C ILE A 176 -12.01 0.94 6.93
N ALA A 177 -10.85 0.96 7.56
CA ALA A 177 -10.15 2.17 7.96
C ALA A 177 -9.86 3.09 6.76
N TYR A 178 -9.44 2.52 5.63
CA TYR A 178 -9.16 3.24 4.39
C TYR A 178 -10.31 4.15 3.97
N THR A 179 -11.52 3.62 3.80
CA THR A 179 -12.67 4.38 3.30
C THR A 179 -13.07 5.50 4.25
N LYS A 180 -13.01 5.24 5.56
CA LYS A 180 -13.33 6.23 6.59
C LYS A 180 -12.32 7.37 6.66
N SER A 181 -11.03 7.06 6.65
CA SER A 181 -10.00 8.10 6.73
C SER A 181 -9.85 8.89 5.43
N LEU A 182 -10.04 8.25 4.27
CA LEU A 182 -10.00 8.96 2.99
C LEU A 182 -11.07 10.06 2.93
N SER A 183 -12.32 9.74 3.30
CA SER A 183 -13.38 10.75 3.43
C SER A 183 -13.02 11.83 4.46
N LYS A 184 -12.54 11.44 5.65
CA LYS A 184 -12.15 12.39 6.71
C LYS A 184 -11.18 13.44 6.17
N TYR A 185 -10.10 12.99 5.52
CA TYR A 185 -9.05 13.92 5.08
C TYR A 185 -9.43 14.72 3.83
N PHE A 186 -10.25 14.15 2.95
CA PHE A 186 -10.87 14.94 1.87
C PHE A 186 -11.73 16.08 2.45
N VAL A 187 -12.66 15.76 3.35
CA VAL A 187 -13.59 16.72 3.98
C VAL A 187 -12.82 17.81 4.74
N GLU A 188 -11.83 17.41 5.55
CA GLU A 188 -11.02 18.32 6.35
C GLU A 188 -10.26 19.31 5.46
N HIS A 189 -9.56 18.78 4.45
CA HIS A 189 -8.77 19.63 3.56
C HIS A 189 -9.65 20.49 2.67
N PHE A 190 -10.72 19.94 2.10
CA PHE A 190 -11.66 20.67 1.25
C PHE A 190 -12.28 21.87 1.99
N LYS A 191 -12.70 21.68 3.25
CA LYS A 191 -13.17 22.78 4.11
C LYS A 191 -12.07 23.81 4.41
N THR A 192 -10.85 23.34 4.67
CA THR A 192 -9.70 24.22 4.99
C THR A 192 -9.36 25.17 3.85
N ILE A 193 -9.48 24.71 2.60
CA ILE A 193 -9.19 25.53 1.41
C ILE A 193 -10.39 26.34 0.91
N GLY A 194 -11.53 26.29 1.62
CA GLY A 194 -12.71 27.11 1.36
C GLY A 194 -13.87 26.41 0.65
N GLY A 195 -13.81 25.09 0.49
CA GLY A 195 -14.90 24.28 -0.04
C GLY A 195 -16.02 24.06 1.00
N GLU A 196 -17.23 23.80 0.52
CA GLU A 196 -18.40 23.51 1.34
C GLU A 196 -18.85 22.06 1.14
N ILE A 197 -19.00 21.32 2.23
CA ILE A 197 -19.62 19.99 2.21
C ILE A 197 -21.10 20.19 2.46
N ILE A 198 -21.92 20.04 1.42
CA ILE A 198 -23.37 20.31 1.48
C ILE A 198 -24.16 19.11 1.99
N LEU A 199 -23.59 17.90 1.93
CA LEU A 199 -24.16 16.68 2.48
C LEU A 199 -23.05 15.66 2.75
N GLU A 200 -23.17 14.96 3.87
CA GLU A 200 -22.35 13.78 4.20
C GLU A 200 -23.28 12.60 4.47
N ASP A 201 -23.02 11.47 3.82
CA ASP A 201 -23.75 10.22 4.01
C ASP A 201 -22.79 9.05 4.23
N THR A 202 -23.33 8.00 4.80
CA THR A 202 -22.61 6.74 5.01
C THR A 202 -23.44 5.56 4.52
N TYR A 203 -22.76 4.44 4.26
CA TYR A 203 -23.37 3.15 3.98
C TYR A 203 -22.42 2.03 4.40
N THR A 204 -22.83 0.78 4.33
CA THR A 204 -22.00 -0.40 4.60
C THR A 204 -21.74 -1.16 3.31
N ASN A 205 -20.50 -1.53 3.05
CA ASN A 205 -20.10 -2.27 1.85
C ASN A 205 -20.95 -3.54 1.64
N GLY A 206 -21.33 -3.77 0.39
CA GLY A 206 -22.25 -4.83 0.00
C GLY A 206 -23.73 -4.47 0.12
N ASP A 207 -24.04 -3.24 0.57
CA ASP A 207 -25.38 -2.71 0.61
C ASP A 207 -25.72 -2.17 -0.79
N ASN A 208 -26.48 -2.93 -1.57
CA ASN A 208 -26.78 -2.58 -2.96
C ASN A 208 -27.96 -1.60 -3.12
N ASP A 209 -28.53 -1.09 -2.02
CA ASP A 209 -29.64 -0.13 -2.01
C ASP A 209 -29.18 1.24 -1.49
N PHE A 210 -28.99 2.17 -2.42
CA PHE A 210 -28.63 3.57 -2.13
C PHE A 210 -29.81 4.53 -2.15
N SER A 211 -31.05 4.04 -2.12
CA SER A 211 -32.27 4.85 -2.25
C SER A 211 -32.38 5.92 -1.15
N ALA A 212 -31.94 5.62 0.06
CA ALA A 212 -31.95 6.57 1.17
C ALA A 212 -30.95 7.74 0.94
N GLN A 213 -29.73 7.46 0.48
CA GLN A 213 -28.70 8.45 0.14
C GLN A 213 -29.17 9.33 -1.03
N LEU A 214 -29.70 8.71 -2.08
CA LEU A 214 -30.25 9.43 -3.24
C LEU A 214 -31.43 10.30 -2.87
N SER A 215 -32.34 9.84 -2.00
CA SER A 215 -33.50 10.63 -1.52
C SER A 215 -33.03 11.86 -0.73
N ARG A 216 -32.02 11.74 0.13
CA ARG A 216 -31.45 12.89 0.86
C ARG A 216 -30.78 13.87 -0.09
N LEU A 217 -30.00 13.39 -1.06
CA LEU A 217 -29.36 14.22 -2.07
C LEU A 217 -30.41 14.99 -2.90
N GLN A 218 -31.48 14.34 -3.33
CA GLN A 218 -32.59 14.98 -4.05
C GLN A 218 -33.31 16.03 -3.20
N ALA A 219 -33.48 15.79 -1.90
CA ALA A 219 -34.13 16.70 -0.97
C ALA A 219 -33.37 18.01 -0.72
N LEU A 220 -32.06 18.08 -1.03
CA LEU A 220 -31.28 19.32 -0.92
C LEU A 220 -31.79 20.44 -1.85
N GLY A 221 -32.42 20.11 -2.98
CA GLY A 221 -32.86 21.08 -3.98
C GLY A 221 -31.73 21.82 -4.71
N THR A 222 -30.51 21.52 -4.43
CA THR A 222 -29.31 22.01 -5.10
C THR A 222 -28.39 20.83 -5.48
N LYS A 223 -27.65 20.98 -6.58
CA LYS A 223 -26.68 19.94 -6.99
C LYS A 223 -25.28 20.28 -6.45
N PRO A 224 -24.53 19.30 -5.95
CA PRO A 224 -23.11 19.49 -5.66
C PRO A 224 -22.31 19.68 -6.95
N ASP A 225 -21.20 20.42 -6.87
CA ASP A 225 -20.25 20.52 -7.98
C ASP A 225 -19.49 19.21 -8.20
N VAL A 226 -19.26 18.44 -7.13
CA VAL A 226 -18.58 17.13 -7.14
C VAL A 226 -19.21 16.19 -6.13
N ILE A 227 -19.22 14.90 -6.45
CA ILE A 227 -19.59 13.82 -5.51
C ILE A 227 -18.30 13.06 -5.17
N PHE A 228 -17.90 13.13 -3.89
CA PHE A 228 -16.78 12.35 -3.39
C PHE A 228 -17.28 11.03 -2.81
N ILE A 229 -16.89 9.91 -3.42
CA ILE A 229 -17.31 8.58 -2.96
C ILE A 229 -16.06 7.84 -2.48
N SER A 230 -15.93 7.72 -1.16
CA SER A 230 -14.94 6.87 -0.54
C SER A 230 -15.54 5.50 -0.30
N SER A 231 -15.24 4.57 -1.18
CA SER A 231 -15.87 3.27 -1.28
C SER A 231 -14.85 2.20 -1.67
N TYR A 232 -15.28 0.95 -1.73
CA TYR A 232 -14.43 -0.20 -1.95
C TYR A 232 -15.10 -1.22 -2.89
N GLY A 233 -14.31 -1.77 -3.82
CA GLY A 233 -14.75 -2.81 -4.73
C GLY A 233 -15.90 -2.40 -5.65
N THR A 234 -16.78 -3.36 -5.95
CA THR A 234 -17.86 -3.18 -6.93
C THR A 234 -18.92 -2.16 -6.53
N ASP A 235 -19.03 -1.82 -5.24
CA ASP A 235 -20.02 -0.84 -4.74
C ASP A 235 -19.81 0.55 -5.37
N ILE A 236 -18.58 0.89 -5.76
CA ILE A 236 -18.26 2.11 -6.49
C ILE A 236 -19.08 2.19 -7.78
N ALA A 237 -19.04 1.14 -8.59
CA ALA A 237 -19.78 1.12 -9.86
C ALA A 237 -21.31 1.10 -9.65
N VAL A 238 -21.78 0.38 -8.61
CA VAL A 238 -23.23 0.32 -8.28
C VAL A 238 -23.74 1.70 -7.85
N MET A 239 -23.01 2.41 -6.99
CA MET A 239 -23.41 3.75 -6.56
C MET A 239 -23.36 4.77 -7.69
N ILE A 240 -22.32 4.77 -8.52
CA ILE A 240 -22.22 5.66 -9.69
C ILE A 240 -23.40 5.41 -10.63
N ARG A 241 -23.72 4.14 -10.91
CA ARG A 241 -24.89 3.77 -11.71
C ARG A 241 -26.18 4.34 -11.11
N ALA A 242 -26.40 4.14 -9.81
CA ALA A 242 -27.61 4.62 -9.12
C ALA A 242 -27.74 6.15 -9.18
N LEU A 243 -26.64 6.90 -9.04
CA LEU A 243 -26.61 8.35 -9.22
C LEU A 243 -27.00 8.77 -10.64
N ARG A 244 -26.42 8.14 -11.66
CA ARG A 244 -26.71 8.45 -13.08
C ARG A 244 -28.15 8.12 -13.46
N GLU A 245 -28.71 7.04 -12.94
CA GLU A 245 -30.11 6.63 -13.20
C GLU A 245 -31.14 7.64 -12.68
N VAL A 246 -30.84 8.36 -11.60
CA VAL A 246 -31.71 9.42 -11.07
C VAL A 246 -31.35 10.83 -11.57
N GLY A 247 -30.46 10.93 -12.58
CA GLY A 247 -30.12 12.18 -13.27
C GLY A 247 -29.08 13.06 -12.56
N TYR A 248 -28.24 12.49 -11.70
CA TYR A 248 -27.08 13.17 -11.14
C TYR A 248 -25.83 12.89 -12.00
N ASP A 249 -25.52 13.86 -12.88
CA ASP A 249 -24.36 13.82 -13.78
C ASP A 249 -23.16 14.61 -13.25
N ALA A 250 -23.19 15.02 -11.96
CA ALA A 250 -22.04 15.68 -11.33
C ALA A 250 -20.80 14.78 -11.40
N PRO A 251 -19.59 15.39 -11.56
CA PRO A 251 -18.34 14.65 -11.51
C PRO A 251 -18.23 13.81 -10.24
N VAL A 252 -17.65 12.61 -10.36
CA VAL A 252 -17.34 11.73 -9.23
C VAL A 252 -15.84 11.74 -8.98
N LEU A 253 -15.44 11.80 -7.73
CA LEU A 253 -14.03 11.79 -7.31
C LEU A 253 -13.85 10.77 -6.19
N GLY A 254 -12.75 10.02 -6.22
CA GLY A 254 -12.41 9.01 -5.22
C GLY A 254 -10.92 8.75 -5.07
N GLY A 255 -10.60 7.67 -4.38
CA GLY A 255 -9.22 7.24 -4.12
C GLY A 255 -8.78 6.08 -5.02
N ASP A 256 -7.72 5.41 -4.62
CA ASP A 256 -7.02 4.38 -5.39
C ASP A 256 -7.85 3.10 -5.62
N SER A 257 -8.86 2.83 -4.79
CA SER A 257 -9.79 1.73 -5.01
C SER A 257 -10.57 1.80 -6.36
N TYR A 258 -10.55 2.96 -7.03
CA TYR A 258 -11.09 3.12 -8.38
C TYR A 258 -10.16 2.58 -9.48
N ASP A 259 -8.89 2.32 -9.16
CA ASP A 259 -7.91 1.77 -10.10
C ASP A 259 -8.09 0.25 -10.28
N ASP A 260 -9.30 -0.15 -10.58
CA ASP A 260 -9.73 -1.53 -10.81
C ASP A 260 -10.40 -1.64 -12.19
N PRO A 261 -9.80 -2.40 -13.13
CA PRO A 261 -10.36 -2.60 -14.46
C PRO A 261 -11.79 -3.14 -14.46
N ALA A 262 -12.18 -3.94 -13.45
CA ALA A 262 -13.54 -4.46 -13.34
C ALA A 262 -14.57 -3.35 -13.09
N ILE A 263 -14.20 -2.31 -12.34
CA ILE A 263 -15.04 -1.12 -12.13
C ILE A 263 -15.19 -0.36 -13.45
N HIS A 264 -14.07 -0.17 -14.18
CA HIS A 264 -14.07 0.53 -15.48
C HIS A 264 -14.95 -0.18 -16.49
N GLU A 265 -14.85 -1.51 -16.58
CA GLU A 265 -15.68 -2.35 -17.46
C GLU A 265 -17.17 -2.29 -17.07
N ALA A 266 -17.48 -2.38 -15.77
CA ALA A 266 -18.85 -2.34 -15.25
C ALA A 266 -19.55 -1.00 -15.56
N LEU A 267 -18.81 0.11 -15.54
CA LEU A 267 -19.32 1.44 -15.91
C LEU A 267 -19.40 1.63 -17.42
N GLY A 268 -18.41 1.14 -18.16
CA GLY A 268 -18.34 1.19 -19.61
C GLY A 268 -18.45 2.60 -20.20
N GLU A 269 -18.68 2.70 -21.51
CA GLU A 269 -18.74 3.98 -22.23
C GLU A 269 -19.86 4.91 -21.77
N LYS A 270 -20.98 4.35 -21.26
CA LYS A 270 -22.18 5.13 -20.94
C LYS A 270 -22.11 5.80 -19.57
N LEU A 271 -21.62 5.09 -18.56
CA LEU A 271 -21.63 5.54 -17.17
C LEU A 271 -20.25 6.00 -16.68
N GLY A 272 -19.18 5.54 -17.32
CA GLY A 272 -17.78 5.82 -16.96
C GLY A 272 -17.30 7.16 -17.53
N ASN A 273 -18.00 8.26 -17.24
CA ASN A 273 -17.64 9.60 -17.67
C ASN A 273 -17.58 10.56 -16.48
N ASP A 274 -16.69 11.54 -16.55
CA ASP A 274 -16.48 12.55 -15.50
C ASP A 274 -16.19 11.89 -14.14
N ILE A 275 -15.37 10.84 -14.13
CA ILE A 275 -14.91 10.15 -12.92
C ILE A 275 -13.44 10.38 -12.76
N TYR A 276 -13.01 10.77 -11.58
CA TYR A 276 -11.64 11.11 -11.25
C TYR A 276 -11.21 10.33 -10.01
N PHE A 277 -9.94 9.92 -9.99
CA PHE A 277 -9.43 9.24 -8.80
C PHE A 277 -7.94 9.48 -8.61
N VAL A 278 -7.52 9.38 -7.37
CA VAL A 278 -6.12 9.49 -6.95
C VAL A 278 -5.57 8.09 -6.76
N THR A 279 -4.43 7.77 -7.38
CA THR A 279 -3.79 6.45 -7.28
C THR A 279 -2.27 6.53 -7.19
N HIS A 280 -1.58 5.38 -7.20
CA HIS A 280 -0.15 5.27 -6.88
C HIS A 280 0.77 5.64 -8.04
N THR A 281 0.41 5.28 -9.26
CA THR A 281 1.16 5.58 -10.48
C THR A 281 0.26 5.42 -11.71
N TRP A 282 0.81 5.67 -12.87
CA TRP A 282 0.18 5.38 -14.16
C TRP A 282 0.98 4.33 -14.92
N MET A 283 0.29 3.36 -15.51
CA MET A 283 0.91 2.26 -16.25
C MET A 283 1.26 2.69 -17.68
N GLY A 284 1.98 3.81 -17.81
CA GLY A 284 2.43 4.39 -19.05
C GLY A 284 3.75 5.14 -18.91
N PRO A 285 4.44 5.40 -20.04
CA PRO A 285 5.76 6.04 -20.03
C PRO A 285 5.75 7.47 -19.46
N GLU A 286 4.58 8.09 -19.37
CA GLU A 286 4.40 9.44 -18.84
C GLU A 286 4.60 9.50 -17.33
N ALA A 287 4.41 8.38 -16.63
CA ALA A 287 4.56 8.33 -15.17
C ALA A 287 6.01 8.19 -14.74
N HIS A 288 6.75 7.29 -15.36
CA HIS A 288 8.14 7.03 -15.00
C HIS A 288 8.95 6.52 -16.21
N PRO A 289 10.21 6.95 -16.41
CA PRO A 289 11.02 6.54 -17.57
C PRO A 289 11.29 5.03 -17.64
N ASP A 290 11.32 4.33 -16.50
CA ASP A 290 11.53 2.89 -16.43
C ASP A 290 10.23 2.08 -16.53
N MET A 291 9.06 2.72 -16.59
CA MET A 291 7.77 2.03 -16.68
C MET A 291 7.69 1.12 -17.92
N PRO A 292 8.13 1.51 -19.13
CA PRO A 292 8.12 0.62 -20.28
C PRO A 292 8.93 -0.67 -20.07
N LYS A 293 10.10 -0.56 -19.42
CA LYS A 293 10.93 -1.72 -19.10
C LYS A 293 10.23 -2.68 -18.12
N PHE A 294 9.56 -2.13 -17.10
CA PHE A 294 8.78 -2.94 -16.17
C PHE A 294 7.62 -3.65 -16.87
N ILE A 295 6.88 -2.95 -17.74
CA ILE A 295 5.78 -3.51 -18.52
C ILE A 295 6.28 -4.66 -19.40
N ASP A 296 7.44 -4.51 -20.06
CA ASP A 296 8.04 -5.57 -20.88
C ASP A 296 8.40 -6.82 -20.04
N LEU A 297 8.94 -6.63 -18.83
CA LEU A 297 9.26 -7.73 -17.91
C LEU A 297 7.98 -8.45 -17.44
N TYR A 298 6.94 -7.69 -17.13
CA TYR A 298 5.64 -8.24 -16.74
C TYR A 298 5.00 -9.05 -17.86
N LYS A 299 4.95 -8.49 -19.09
CA LYS A 299 4.48 -9.17 -20.29
C LYS A 299 5.25 -10.46 -20.60
N ALA A 300 6.56 -10.43 -20.44
CA ALA A 300 7.40 -11.61 -20.64
C ALA A 300 7.07 -12.74 -19.64
N MET A 301 6.58 -12.40 -18.45
CA MET A 301 6.24 -13.37 -17.42
C MET A 301 4.80 -13.88 -17.53
N TYR A 302 3.84 -13.00 -17.81
CA TYR A 302 2.41 -13.31 -17.73
C TYR A 302 1.68 -13.35 -19.07
N ASN A 303 2.31 -12.88 -20.15
CA ASN A 303 1.71 -12.75 -21.49
C ASN A 303 0.43 -11.87 -21.49
N GLU A 304 0.39 -10.87 -20.61
CA GLU A 304 -0.67 -9.87 -20.50
C GLU A 304 -0.07 -8.50 -20.18
N ASP A 305 -0.82 -7.44 -20.42
CA ASP A 305 -0.46 -6.08 -19.97
C ASP A 305 -0.82 -5.88 -18.50
N PRO A 306 0.02 -5.17 -17.72
CA PRO A 306 -0.40 -4.71 -16.40
C PRO A 306 -1.45 -3.60 -16.57
N ASP A 307 -2.57 -3.68 -15.88
CA ASP A 307 -3.78 -2.89 -16.09
C ASP A 307 -4.19 -2.02 -14.89
N THR A 308 -3.44 -2.08 -13.80
CA THR A 308 -3.65 -1.28 -12.58
C THR A 308 -2.31 -0.90 -11.94
N SER A 309 -2.25 0.25 -11.27
CA SER A 309 -1.06 0.68 -10.53
C SER A 309 -0.64 -0.28 -9.41
N PHE A 310 -1.57 -1.12 -8.91
CA PHE A 310 -1.25 -2.12 -7.89
C PHE A 310 -0.23 -3.16 -8.34
N VAL A 311 -0.05 -3.38 -9.64
CA VAL A 311 1.06 -4.22 -10.13
C VAL A 311 2.41 -3.56 -9.82
N ALA A 312 2.50 -2.25 -10.04
CA ALA A 312 3.72 -1.49 -9.75
C ALA A 312 3.98 -1.36 -8.24
N THR A 313 2.93 -1.31 -7.39
CA THR A 313 3.15 -1.29 -5.94
C THR A 313 3.81 -2.57 -5.43
N GLY A 314 3.41 -3.73 -5.98
CA GLY A 314 4.05 -5.00 -5.64
C GLY A 314 5.52 -5.09 -6.08
N TRP A 315 5.82 -4.62 -7.30
CA TRP A 315 7.20 -4.49 -7.79
C TRP A 315 8.01 -3.58 -6.87
N ASP A 316 7.53 -2.38 -6.61
CA ASP A 316 8.25 -1.38 -5.82
C ASP A 316 8.43 -1.82 -4.35
N THR A 317 7.50 -2.57 -3.77
CA THR A 317 7.66 -3.12 -2.42
C THR A 317 8.89 -4.02 -2.33
N VAL A 318 9.10 -4.90 -3.31
CA VAL A 318 10.29 -5.76 -3.36
C VAL A 318 11.54 -4.94 -3.66
N MET A 319 11.48 -3.97 -4.57
CA MET A 319 12.63 -3.12 -4.90
C MET A 319 13.04 -2.23 -3.73
N LEU A 320 12.07 -1.67 -3.00
CA LEU A 320 12.29 -0.90 -1.77
C LEU A 320 12.98 -1.75 -0.69
N MET A 321 12.47 -2.96 -0.44
CA MET A 321 13.11 -3.92 0.46
C MET A 321 14.55 -4.22 0.02
N ALA A 322 14.77 -4.45 -1.27
CA ALA A 322 16.07 -4.76 -1.80
C ALA A 322 17.07 -3.60 -1.65
N GLU A 323 16.66 -2.38 -1.91
CA GLU A 323 17.52 -1.20 -1.71
C GLU A 323 17.85 -1.00 -0.22
N ALA A 324 16.86 -1.10 0.68
CA ALA A 324 17.08 -0.98 2.11
C ALA A 324 18.04 -2.07 2.64
N VAL A 325 17.88 -3.32 2.18
CA VAL A 325 18.80 -4.43 2.53
C VAL A 325 20.22 -4.20 1.98
N LYS A 326 20.37 -3.64 0.77
CA LYS A 326 21.67 -3.26 0.22
C LYS A 326 22.32 -2.14 1.06
N MET A 327 21.57 -1.12 1.44
CA MET A 327 22.07 -0.02 2.29
C MET A 327 22.47 -0.53 3.66
N ALA A 328 21.69 -1.42 4.28
CA ALA A 328 21.97 -2.03 5.56
C ALA A 328 23.12 -3.07 5.51
N GLY A 329 23.39 -3.66 4.33
CA GLY A 329 24.33 -4.78 4.17
C GLY A 329 23.90 -6.09 4.83
N THR A 330 22.65 -6.18 5.28
CA THR A 330 22.08 -7.30 6.04
C THR A 330 20.57 -7.33 5.90
N THR A 331 19.94 -8.46 6.31
CA THR A 331 18.49 -8.60 6.48
C THR A 331 18.04 -8.41 7.93
N ASP A 332 18.93 -7.98 8.84
CA ASP A 332 18.57 -7.64 10.21
C ASP A 332 17.49 -6.54 10.23
N GLY A 333 16.37 -6.82 10.90
CA GLY A 333 15.20 -5.95 10.82
C GLY A 333 15.44 -4.54 11.36
N ALA A 334 16.25 -4.36 12.40
CA ALA A 334 16.57 -3.03 12.92
C ALA A 334 17.45 -2.23 11.96
N ALA A 335 18.45 -2.89 11.35
CA ALA A 335 19.32 -2.26 10.37
C ALA A 335 18.57 -1.89 9.08
N VAL A 336 17.67 -2.76 8.61
CA VAL A 336 16.83 -2.49 7.42
C VAL A 336 15.81 -1.38 7.69
N ALA A 337 15.16 -1.38 8.86
CA ALA A 337 14.23 -0.31 9.24
C ALA A 337 14.95 1.06 9.27
N LYS A 338 16.13 1.12 9.87
CA LYS A 338 16.96 2.33 9.87
C LYS A 338 17.33 2.77 8.44
N ALA A 339 17.66 1.83 7.55
CA ALA A 339 17.95 2.15 6.16
C ALA A 339 16.73 2.71 5.41
N LEU A 340 15.51 2.24 5.75
CA LEU A 340 14.26 2.80 5.22
C LEU A 340 14.01 4.23 5.71
N GLU A 341 14.26 4.51 6.99
CA GLU A 341 14.10 5.85 7.57
C GLU A 341 15.11 6.88 7.01
N GLU A 342 16.32 6.44 6.66
CA GLU A 342 17.42 7.31 6.20
C GLU A 342 17.52 7.40 4.67
N GLY A 343 16.76 6.59 3.94
CA GLY A 343 16.85 6.43 2.48
C GLY A 343 15.96 7.37 1.69
N GLU A 344 16.42 7.77 0.50
CA GLU A 344 15.64 8.40 -0.55
C GLU A 344 15.46 7.38 -1.68
N PHE A 345 14.23 6.98 -1.96
CA PHE A 345 13.95 5.88 -2.90
C PHE A 345 13.30 6.42 -4.18
N LYS A 346 13.82 5.98 -5.34
CA LYS A 346 13.29 6.29 -6.66
C LYS A 346 12.55 5.07 -7.19
N LEU A 347 11.22 5.14 -7.21
CA LEU A 347 10.34 4.01 -7.47
C LEU A 347 9.43 4.30 -8.66
N LEU A 348 8.87 3.26 -9.29
CA LEU A 348 7.87 3.42 -10.36
C LEU A 348 6.61 4.15 -9.87
N THR A 349 6.32 4.01 -8.59
CA THR A 349 5.22 4.69 -7.90
C THR A 349 5.62 6.05 -7.33
N GLY A 350 6.70 6.65 -7.83
CA GLY A 350 7.22 7.96 -7.43
C GLY A 350 8.28 7.89 -6.33
N ASP A 351 8.91 9.04 -6.10
CA ASP A 351 9.91 9.20 -5.04
C ASP A 351 9.28 9.00 -3.67
N LEU A 352 10.03 8.35 -2.78
CA LEU A 352 9.57 7.99 -1.44
C LEU A 352 10.68 8.26 -0.42
N GLU A 353 10.32 8.98 0.63
CA GLU A 353 11.07 9.13 1.86
C GLU A 353 10.15 8.84 3.04
N TYR A 354 10.70 8.36 4.16
CA TYR A 354 9.92 8.16 5.37
C TYR A 354 10.34 9.13 6.46
N GLN A 355 9.38 9.57 7.27
CA GLN A 355 9.71 10.11 8.58
C GLN A 355 10.25 8.97 9.46
N ASP A 356 10.98 9.33 10.53
CA ASP A 356 11.42 8.34 11.52
C ASP A 356 10.24 7.70 12.27
N ALA A 357 10.52 6.73 13.12
CA ALA A 357 9.50 6.04 13.91
C ALA A 357 8.69 6.99 14.81
N ALA A 358 9.28 8.11 15.29
CA ALA A 358 8.56 9.11 16.07
C ALA A 358 7.54 9.87 15.20
N GLY A 359 7.83 10.07 13.93
CA GLY A 359 6.93 10.61 12.92
C GLY A 359 5.96 9.57 12.32
N GLY A 360 5.91 8.35 12.84
CA GLY A 360 4.97 7.31 12.40
C GLY A 360 5.40 6.54 11.15
N HIS A 361 6.61 6.73 10.65
CA HIS A 361 7.04 6.33 9.30
C HIS A 361 6.14 6.92 8.21
N ALA A 362 5.68 8.17 8.43
CA ALA A 362 4.82 8.83 7.46
C ALA A 362 5.55 8.95 6.11
N PRO A 363 4.95 8.42 5.01
CA PRO A 363 5.57 8.47 3.70
C PRO A 363 5.43 9.86 3.08
N ASP A 364 6.54 10.47 2.66
CA ASP A 364 6.53 11.62 1.77
C ASP A 364 6.50 11.13 0.32
N LYS A 365 5.32 11.18 -0.29
CA LYS A 365 5.07 10.63 -1.60
C LYS A 365 4.05 11.46 -2.37
N ALA A 366 4.30 11.65 -3.68
CA ALA A 366 3.32 12.22 -4.59
C ALA A 366 2.25 11.20 -4.96
N ALA A 367 1.11 11.68 -5.45
CA ALA A 367 0.03 10.88 -5.97
C ALA A 367 -0.18 11.11 -7.47
N VAL A 368 -0.76 10.15 -8.17
CA VAL A 368 -1.21 10.31 -9.56
C VAL A 368 -2.70 10.57 -9.59
N LEU A 369 -3.11 11.50 -10.44
CA LEU A 369 -4.50 11.75 -10.75
C LEU A 369 -4.83 11.13 -12.10
N VAL A 370 -5.96 10.42 -12.14
CA VAL A 370 -6.50 9.74 -13.33
C VAL A 370 -7.93 10.20 -13.57
N GLU A 371 -8.28 10.34 -14.84
CA GLU A 371 -9.65 10.59 -15.30
C GLU A 371 -10.16 9.35 -16.04
N LEU A 372 -11.40 8.95 -15.76
CA LEU A 372 -12.11 7.92 -16.51
C LEU A 372 -13.16 8.59 -17.39
N ASN A 373 -13.03 8.43 -18.70
CA ASN A 373 -13.95 8.88 -19.71
C ASN A 373 -14.29 7.76 -20.68
N ALA A 374 -15.58 7.58 -20.96
CA ALA A 374 -16.09 6.47 -21.77
C ALA A 374 -15.55 5.10 -21.28
N GLY A 375 -15.41 4.94 -19.96
CA GLY A 375 -14.86 3.73 -19.34
C GLY A 375 -13.37 3.53 -19.55
N LYS A 376 -12.64 4.54 -20.06
CA LYS A 376 -11.21 4.46 -20.34
C LYS A 376 -10.43 5.41 -19.42
N PRO A 377 -9.46 4.89 -18.66
CA PRO A 377 -8.62 5.73 -17.82
C PRO A 377 -7.60 6.52 -18.66
N SER A 378 -7.28 7.73 -18.19
CA SER A 378 -6.26 8.61 -18.76
C SER A 378 -5.47 9.34 -17.69
N PHE A 379 -4.18 9.52 -17.91
CA PHE A 379 -3.24 10.16 -17.00
C PHE A 379 -3.42 11.67 -16.98
N LEU A 380 -3.70 12.25 -15.83
CA LEU A 380 -3.74 13.70 -15.63
C LEU A 380 -2.47 14.27 -15.00
N GLY A 381 -1.59 13.42 -14.52
CA GLY A 381 -0.28 13.80 -13.99
C GLY A 381 -0.09 13.55 -12.50
N TRP A 382 1.17 13.74 -12.08
CA TRP A 382 1.56 13.70 -10.67
C TRP A 382 1.06 14.95 -9.92
N ARG A 383 0.67 14.75 -8.66
CA ARG A 383 0.21 15.82 -7.76
C ARG A 383 0.82 15.67 -6.37
N ARG A 384 1.14 16.80 -5.78
CA ARG A 384 1.36 16.94 -4.34
C ARG A 384 0.41 18.01 -3.82
N PRO A 385 -0.31 17.77 -2.71
CA PRO A 385 -1.20 18.78 -2.16
C PRO A 385 -0.39 19.95 -1.59
N ALA A 386 -0.99 21.15 -1.57
CA ALA A 386 -0.36 22.36 -1.05
C ALA A 386 -0.05 22.25 0.46
N SER A 387 -0.86 21.50 1.18
CA SER A 387 -0.63 21.11 2.58
C SER A 387 -1.29 19.75 2.87
N ILE A 388 -0.77 19.06 3.86
CA ILE A 388 -1.25 17.73 4.27
C ILE A 388 -1.87 17.85 5.65
N PRO A 389 -3.13 17.41 5.85
CA PRO A 389 -3.75 17.33 7.17
C PRO A 389 -2.92 16.46 8.13
N ASN A 390 -2.99 16.78 9.42
CA ASN A 390 -2.39 15.91 10.43
C ASN A 390 -3.15 14.58 10.51
N PRO A 391 -2.45 13.44 10.67
CA PRO A 391 -3.05 12.13 10.79
C PRO A 391 -3.89 11.93 12.05
#